data_744794daa221ea78c99d1f7fe87cfb6a
#
_entry.id   744794daa221ea78c99d1f7fe87cfb6a
#
_cell.length_a   1.000
_cell.length_b   1.000
_cell.length_c   1.000
_cell.angle_alpha   90.00
_cell.angle_beta   90.00
_cell.angle_gamma   90.00
#
_symmetry.space_group_name_H-M   'P 1'
#
loop_
_entity.id
_entity.type
_entity.pdbx_description
1 polymer ?
#
loop_
_entity_poly.entity_id
_entity_poly.type
_entity_poly.pdbx_seq_one_letter_code
_entity_poly.pdbx_strand_id
1 'polypeptide(L)'
;DQDSRREHLLQQHHSHHRRKMKGKVQTVCGLVEPSSLGRTHTHEHLFMEFEDIFVAAKPDEKSFETCDFTLPNLGWIRQNPYSNKKNLHLNTQEVKAAVMKEMEQYKKCGGGTIVENTTFGIQRNVKFLHDVSLTSGVNIVAGAGYYLTATQKKHTLGLSVEEMSKSITRDLTIGCEEAPDVKCGIIGEIGCSWPLYDFERKSIQASGETQESLGCPVMFHPGRHPDAPEEIFRIYTEAGGDIKKMVMGHLDRTILDLTALVEFASLGTYCEYDLFGIETSHYQLETSVDMPSDAQRVQRIKHLVDNGFEDKILIAHDIHTLHRLEAYGGHGFCHILKNIVPKMLDRGLTQEVVDKFLISNPSSWLSFSK
;
A
#
# COMPACT_ATOMS: atom_id res chain seq x y z
N ASP A 1 37.11 22.16 -10.67
CA ASP A 1 36.45 23.36 -10.09
C ASP A 1 34.97 23.52 -10.52
N GLN A 2 34.60 23.04 -11.70
CA GLN A 2 33.19 23.02 -12.14
C GLN A 2 32.41 21.88 -11.52
N ASP A 3 33.01 20.73 -11.29
CA ASP A 3 32.38 19.57 -10.66
C ASP A 3 32.13 19.81 -9.17
N SER A 4 33.08 20.43 -8.49
CA SER A 4 32.91 20.79 -7.06
C SER A 4 31.78 21.82 -6.85
N ARG A 5 31.61 22.77 -7.78
CA ARG A 5 30.49 23.72 -7.75
C ARG A 5 29.15 23.07 -8.04
N ARG A 6 29.16 22.08 -8.95
CA ARG A 6 27.95 21.34 -9.31
C ARG A 6 27.49 20.45 -8.16
N GLU A 7 28.43 19.78 -7.46
CA GLU A 7 28.15 19.01 -6.26
C GLU A 7 27.65 19.90 -5.11
N HIS A 8 28.25 21.06 -4.93
CA HIS A 8 27.83 22.01 -3.89
C HIS A 8 26.42 22.57 -4.14
N LEU A 9 26.09 22.89 -5.40
CA LEU A 9 24.75 23.32 -5.80
C LEU A 9 23.71 22.21 -5.64
N LEU A 10 24.07 20.97 -5.95
CA LEU A 10 23.23 19.80 -5.75
C LEU A 10 22.97 19.55 -4.25
N GLN A 11 24.01 19.68 -3.41
CA GLN A 11 23.88 19.55 -1.96
C GLN A 11 23.02 20.65 -1.35
N GLN A 12 23.16 21.91 -1.82
CA GLN A 12 22.32 23.02 -1.38
C GLN A 12 20.86 22.85 -1.81
N HIS A 13 20.63 22.34 -3.03
CA HIS A 13 19.29 22.05 -3.52
C HIS A 13 18.62 20.91 -2.73
N HIS A 14 19.37 19.86 -2.38
CA HIS A 14 18.91 18.77 -1.54
C HIS A 14 18.59 19.24 -0.10
N SER A 15 19.42 20.09 0.49
CA SER A 15 19.17 20.61 1.84
C SER A 15 17.94 21.53 1.91
N HIS A 16 17.71 22.31 0.84
CA HIS A 16 16.55 23.22 0.76
C HIS A 16 15.24 22.42 0.54
N HIS A 17 15.25 21.35 -0.25
CA HIS A 17 14.12 20.44 -0.41
C HIS A 17 13.79 19.69 0.88
N ARG A 18 14.79 19.21 1.61
CA ARG A 18 14.60 18.55 2.92
C ARG A 18 13.88 19.46 3.91
N ARG A 19 14.24 20.73 4.00
CA ARG A 19 13.57 21.71 4.89
C ARG A 19 12.12 21.94 4.51
N LYS A 20 11.77 21.89 3.21
CA LYS A 20 10.38 22.08 2.75
C LYS A 20 9.49 20.89 3.04
N MET A 21 10.03 19.67 3.04
CA MET A 21 9.26 18.44 3.22
C MET A 21 9.00 18.10 4.68
N LYS A 22 9.86 18.55 5.60
CA LYS A 22 9.72 18.25 7.03
C LYS A 22 8.35 18.67 7.56
N GLY A 23 7.65 17.73 8.20
CA GLY A 23 6.32 17.94 8.75
C GLY A 23 5.19 17.99 7.72
N LYS A 24 5.49 17.82 6.44
CA LYS A 24 4.53 17.84 5.34
C LYS A 24 4.28 16.44 4.79
N VAL A 25 3.20 16.31 4.04
CA VAL A 25 2.86 15.10 3.28
C VAL A 25 3.02 15.41 1.80
N GLN A 26 3.76 14.56 1.08
CA GLN A 26 3.91 14.70 -0.37
C GLN A 26 2.79 13.96 -1.09
N THR A 27 1.88 14.69 -1.69
CA THR A 27 0.87 14.15 -2.60
C THR A 27 1.34 14.26 -4.06
N VAL A 28 0.63 13.62 -4.96
CA VAL A 28 0.90 13.71 -6.41
C VAL A 28 0.65 15.13 -6.96
N CYS A 29 -0.08 15.96 -6.24
CA CYS A 29 -0.36 17.37 -6.60
C CYS A 29 0.46 18.39 -5.81
N GLY A 30 1.40 17.94 -4.98
CA GLY A 30 2.28 18.81 -4.19
C GLY A 30 2.25 18.51 -2.70
N LEU A 31 3.00 19.30 -1.94
CA LEU A 31 3.07 19.19 -0.48
C LEU A 31 1.79 19.74 0.16
N VAL A 32 1.29 19.05 1.18
CA VAL A 32 0.13 19.47 1.97
C VAL A 32 0.42 19.33 3.46
N GLU A 33 -0.35 20.05 4.28
CA GLU A 33 -0.33 19.87 5.72
C GLU A 33 -0.96 18.53 6.10
N PRO A 34 -0.42 17.79 7.08
CA PRO A 34 -1.04 16.55 7.56
C PRO A 34 -2.49 16.70 7.99
N SER A 35 -2.85 17.86 8.55
CA SER A 35 -4.20 18.19 8.98
C SER A 35 -5.22 18.28 7.84
N SER A 36 -4.76 18.42 6.60
CA SER A 36 -5.63 18.53 5.42
C SER A 36 -5.99 17.19 4.79
N LEU A 37 -5.41 16.07 5.27
CA LEU A 37 -5.62 14.75 4.67
C LEU A 37 -7.04 14.21 4.87
N GLY A 38 -7.68 14.51 6.00
CA GLY A 38 -8.96 13.92 6.36
C GLY A 38 -8.84 12.40 6.57
N ARG A 39 -9.95 11.68 6.41
CA ARG A 39 -9.96 10.23 6.49
C ARG A 39 -9.15 9.62 5.38
N THR A 40 -8.23 8.73 5.75
CA THR A 40 -7.21 8.20 4.86
C THR A 40 -7.23 6.67 4.88
N HIS A 41 -7.26 6.06 3.69
CA HIS A 41 -6.93 4.65 3.53
C HIS A 41 -5.47 4.54 3.10
N THR A 42 -4.70 3.80 3.87
CA THR A 42 -3.24 3.78 3.75
C THR A 42 -2.70 2.71 2.79
N HIS A 43 -3.58 1.91 2.19
CA HIS A 43 -3.18 0.85 1.27
C HIS A 43 -4.27 0.58 0.23
N GLU A 44 -4.14 1.16 -0.95
CA GLU A 44 -5.08 1.00 -2.06
C GLU A 44 -4.36 1.02 -3.40
N HIS A 45 -5.02 0.52 -4.44
CA HIS A 45 -4.57 0.61 -5.83
C HIS A 45 -5.67 1.24 -6.69
N LEU A 46 -5.30 2.22 -7.51
CA LEU A 46 -6.20 2.89 -8.46
C LEU A 46 -5.86 2.55 -9.90
N PHE A 47 -4.66 2.06 -10.13
CA PHE A 47 -4.15 1.64 -11.42
C PHE A 47 -3.06 0.60 -11.20
N MET A 48 -3.23 -0.59 -11.74
CA MET A 48 -2.18 -1.61 -11.70
C MET A 48 -2.47 -2.75 -12.67
N GLU A 49 -1.47 -3.58 -12.91
CA GLU A 49 -1.57 -4.83 -13.65
C GLU A 49 -0.91 -5.93 -12.81
N PHE A 50 -1.63 -7.03 -12.61
CA PHE A 50 -1.22 -8.09 -11.68
C PHE A 50 -1.19 -9.48 -12.35
N GLU A 51 -0.94 -9.52 -13.66
CA GLU A 51 -0.98 -10.75 -14.45
C GLU A 51 0.06 -11.79 -14.00
N ASP A 52 1.20 -11.35 -13.48
CA ASP A 52 2.26 -12.23 -12.99
C ASP A 52 1.83 -13.16 -11.84
N ILE A 53 0.73 -12.83 -11.17
CA ILE A 53 0.19 -13.63 -10.06
C ILE A 53 -0.93 -14.57 -10.51
N PHE A 54 -1.24 -14.63 -11.80
CA PHE A 54 -2.31 -15.47 -12.32
C PHE A 54 -2.14 -16.93 -11.87
N VAL A 55 -3.24 -17.49 -11.34
CA VAL A 55 -3.35 -18.88 -10.94
C VAL A 55 -4.24 -19.61 -11.93
N ALA A 56 -3.73 -20.67 -12.57
CA ALA A 56 -4.53 -21.44 -13.52
C ALA A 56 -5.77 -22.04 -12.84
N ALA A 57 -6.92 -21.96 -13.52
CA ALA A 57 -8.15 -22.61 -13.07
C ALA A 57 -8.05 -24.12 -13.21
N LYS A 58 -8.93 -24.83 -12.51
CA LYS A 58 -9.09 -26.29 -12.69
C LYS A 58 -9.45 -26.60 -14.16
N PRO A 59 -9.04 -27.76 -14.70
CA PRO A 59 -9.25 -28.08 -16.12
C PRO A 59 -10.71 -27.96 -16.60
N ASP A 60 -11.68 -28.35 -15.76
CA ASP A 60 -13.11 -28.26 -16.06
C ASP A 60 -13.71 -26.86 -15.89
N GLU A 61 -12.95 -25.91 -15.31
CA GLU A 61 -13.34 -24.53 -15.07
C GLU A 61 -12.56 -23.53 -15.94
N LYS A 62 -11.74 -23.99 -16.87
CA LYS A 62 -10.82 -23.18 -17.65
C LYS A 62 -11.49 -22.05 -18.44
N SER A 63 -12.74 -22.23 -18.85
CA SER A 63 -13.51 -21.18 -19.55
C SER A 63 -13.71 -19.90 -18.72
N PHE A 64 -13.67 -20.00 -17.39
CA PHE A 64 -13.79 -18.84 -16.50
C PHE A 64 -12.54 -17.95 -16.49
N GLU A 65 -11.39 -18.45 -16.95
CA GLU A 65 -10.15 -17.63 -17.01
C GLU A 65 -10.30 -16.40 -17.89
N THR A 66 -11.18 -16.45 -18.87
CA THR A 66 -11.41 -15.37 -19.85
C THR A 66 -12.87 -14.93 -19.94
N CYS A 67 -13.73 -15.37 -19.02
CA CYS A 67 -15.15 -15.01 -19.05
C CYS A 67 -15.36 -13.52 -18.71
N ASP A 68 -16.50 -12.98 -19.14
CA ASP A 68 -16.91 -11.63 -18.83
C ASP A 68 -17.46 -11.51 -17.39
N PHE A 69 -17.46 -10.28 -16.88
CA PHE A 69 -18.10 -9.91 -15.62
C PHE A 69 -19.61 -9.81 -15.80
N THR A 70 -20.27 -10.96 -15.72
CA THR A 70 -21.73 -11.05 -15.75
C THR A 70 -22.20 -11.60 -14.40
N LEU A 71 -23.44 -11.36 -14.07
CA LEU A 71 -24.00 -11.84 -12.81
C LEU A 71 -23.81 -13.35 -12.60
N PRO A 72 -24.03 -14.25 -13.59
CA PRO A 72 -23.77 -15.68 -13.43
C PRO A 72 -22.30 -16.06 -13.18
N ASN A 73 -21.36 -15.27 -13.69
CA ASN A 73 -19.93 -15.55 -13.59
C ASN A 73 -19.30 -14.96 -12.33
N LEU A 74 -19.94 -13.97 -11.71
CA LEU A 74 -19.35 -13.19 -10.63
C LEU A 74 -19.05 -14.02 -9.38
N GLY A 75 -19.90 -14.98 -9.04
CA GLY A 75 -19.70 -15.88 -7.91
C GLY A 75 -18.41 -16.69 -8.03
N TRP A 76 -18.15 -17.23 -9.22
CA TRP A 76 -16.91 -17.95 -9.49
C TRP A 76 -15.68 -17.03 -9.40
N ILE A 77 -15.75 -15.85 -10.00
CA ILE A 77 -14.65 -14.87 -9.97
C ILE A 77 -14.33 -14.46 -8.51
N ARG A 78 -15.33 -14.26 -7.68
CA ARG A 78 -15.13 -13.94 -6.25
C ARG A 78 -14.44 -15.05 -5.48
N GLN A 79 -14.71 -16.30 -5.79
CA GLN A 79 -14.07 -17.45 -5.15
C GLN A 79 -12.70 -17.78 -5.75
N ASN A 80 -12.43 -17.36 -6.98
CA ASN A 80 -11.19 -17.63 -7.70
C ASN A 80 -10.64 -16.34 -8.33
N PRO A 81 -10.39 -15.28 -7.50
CA PRO A 81 -10.13 -13.94 -8.04
C PRO A 81 -8.83 -13.83 -8.83
N TYR A 82 -7.87 -14.71 -8.59
CA TYR A 82 -6.59 -14.72 -9.30
C TYR A 82 -6.57 -15.66 -10.52
N SER A 83 -7.70 -16.27 -10.84
CA SER A 83 -7.84 -17.19 -11.98
C SER A 83 -8.66 -16.62 -13.13
N ASN A 84 -9.07 -15.36 -13.06
CA ASN A 84 -9.69 -14.63 -14.16
C ASN A 84 -8.76 -13.52 -14.63
N LYS A 85 -8.36 -13.52 -15.90
CA LYS A 85 -7.36 -12.58 -16.43
C LYS A 85 -7.81 -11.13 -16.40
N LYS A 86 -9.07 -10.85 -16.77
CA LYS A 86 -9.62 -9.49 -16.70
C LYS A 86 -9.58 -8.91 -15.29
N ASN A 87 -9.81 -9.75 -14.29
CA ASN A 87 -9.82 -9.35 -12.89
C ASN A 87 -8.48 -8.80 -12.40
N LEU A 88 -7.38 -9.11 -13.09
CA LEU A 88 -6.02 -8.71 -12.74
C LEU A 88 -5.56 -7.43 -13.46
N HIS A 89 -6.41 -6.80 -14.25
CA HIS A 89 -6.09 -5.63 -15.06
C HIS A 89 -6.88 -4.39 -14.64
N LEU A 90 -6.32 -3.58 -13.73
CA LEU A 90 -6.85 -2.28 -13.33
C LEU A 90 -6.27 -1.15 -14.20
N ASN A 91 -6.07 -1.38 -15.49
CA ASN A 91 -5.33 -0.46 -16.35
C ASN A 91 -6.01 -0.16 -17.69
N THR A 92 -7.22 -0.69 -17.93
CA THR A 92 -7.98 -0.40 -19.15
C THR A 92 -8.71 0.95 -19.05
N GLN A 93 -9.14 1.51 -20.17
CA GLN A 93 -9.89 2.77 -20.20
C GLN A 93 -11.21 2.67 -19.42
N GLU A 94 -11.91 1.54 -19.56
CA GLU A 94 -13.13 1.26 -18.81
C GLU A 94 -12.88 1.27 -17.29
N VAL A 95 -11.80 0.64 -16.85
CA VAL A 95 -11.43 0.58 -15.43
C VAL A 95 -11.01 1.95 -14.91
N LYS A 96 -10.27 2.75 -15.70
CA LYS A 96 -9.93 4.12 -15.33
C LYS A 96 -11.18 4.97 -15.08
N ALA A 97 -12.21 4.84 -15.91
CA ALA A 97 -13.48 5.53 -15.72
C ALA A 97 -14.20 5.06 -14.44
N ALA A 98 -14.19 3.76 -14.19
CA ALA A 98 -14.76 3.18 -12.96
C ALA A 98 -14.04 3.68 -11.69
N VAL A 99 -12.72 3.74 -11.71
CA VAL A 99 -11.89 4.26 -10.60
C VAL A 99 -12.15 5.74 -10.36
N MET A 100 -12.29 6.54 -11.40
CA MET A 100 -12.65 7.96 -11.27
C MET A 100 -13.98 8.13 -10.54
N LYS A 101 -14.99 7.35 -10.91
CA LYS A 101 -16.28 7.33 -10.24
C LYS A 101 -16.19 6.87 -8.79
N GLU A 102 -15.37 5.86 -8.51
CA GLU A 102 -15.10 5.40 -7.15
C GLU A 102 -14.52 6.53 -6.28
N MET A 103 -13.59 7.31 -6.81
CA MET A 103 -12.98 8.41 -6.06
C MET A 103 -13.96 9.54 -5.78
N GLU A 104 -14.85 9.84 -6.71
CA GLU A 104 -15.95 10.78 -6.50
C GLU A 104 -16.87 10.30 -5.36
N GLN A 105 -17.21 9.02 -5.34
CA GLN A 105 -18.01 8.39 -4.28
C GLN A 105 -17.27 8.39 -2.95
N TYR A 106 -15.98 8.07 -2.95
CA TYR A 106 -15.13 8.10 -1.76
C TYR A 106 -15.12 9.49 -1.11
N LYS A 107 -14.98 10.53 -1.93
CA LYS A 107 -15.08 11.92 -1.45
C LYS A 107 -16.44 12.23 -0.83
N LYS A 108 -17.52 11.82 -1.47
CA LYS A 108 -18.89 12.03 -0.99
C LYS A 108 -19.19 11.31 0.34
N CYS A 109 -18.61 10.11 0.54
CA CYS A 109 -18.83 9.36 1.79
C CYS A 109 -17.87 9.78 2.92
N GLY A 110 -17.09 10.84 2.73
CA GLY A 110 -16.25 11.44 3.75
C GLY A 110 -14.78 11.07 3.69
N GLY A 111 -14.33 10.38 2.66
CA GLY A 111 -12.92 10.09 2.41
C GLY A 111 -12.14 11.33 1.95
N GLY A 112 -10.91 11.49 2.41
CA GLY A 112 -10.07 12.64 2.07
C GLY A 112 -8.81 12.28 1.30
N THR A 113 -8.20 11.14 1.61
CA THR A 113 -6.91 10.74 1.06
C THR A 113 -6.84 9.24 0.79
N ILE A 114 -6.18 8.87 -0.28
CA ILE A 114 -5.78 7.50 -0.62
C ILE A 114 -4.27 7.43 -0.73
N VAL A 115 -3.65 6.46 -0.06
CA VAL A 115 -2.28 6.06 -0.32
C VAL A 115 -2.31 4.95 -1.36
N GLU A 116 -1.77 5.25 -2.54
CA GLU A 116 -1.77 4.34 -3.69
C GLU A 116 -0.42 3.64 -3.77
N ASN A 117 -0.42 2.31 -3.52
CA ASN A 117 0.78 1.52 -3.24
C ASN A 117 1.34 0.79 -4.46
N THR A 118 0.95 1.18 -5.67
CA THR A 118 1.49 0.57 -6.89
C THR A 118 2.93 1.03 -7.12
N THR A 119 3.87 0.08 -7.10
CA THR A 119 5.30 0.31 -7.27
C THR A 119 5.82 -0.36 -8.54
N PHE A 120 7.14 -0.29 -8.79
CA PHE A 120 7.74 -0.91 -9.96
C PHE A 120 7.56 -2.42 -9.96
N GLY A 121 7.07 -2.93 -11.09
CA GLY A 121 6.73 -4.33 -11.33
C GLY A 121 5.24 -4.56 -11.58
N ILE A 122 4.37 -3.70 -11.09
CA ILE A 122 2.92 -3.78 -11.25
C ILE A 122 2.31 -2.54 -11.91
N GLN A 123 3.08 -1.85 -12.74
CA GLN A 123 2.68 -0.75 -13.62
C GLN A 123 2.18 0.53 -12.91
N ARG A 124 3.00 1.11 -12.06
CA ARG A 124 2.71 2.43 -11.48
C ARG A 124 2.42 3.47 -12.58
N ASN A 125 1.36 4.27 -12.40
CA ASN A 125 0.98 5.35 -13.32
C ASN A 125 0.68 6.64 -12.55
N VAL A 126 1.71 7.37 -12.18
CA VAL A 126 1.56 8.61 -11.38
C VAL A 126 0.86 9.74 -12.12
N LYS A 127 0.92 9.77 -13.45
CA LYS A 127 0.18 10.74 -14.25
C LYS A 127 -1.33 10.56 -14.11
N PHE A 128 -1.80 9.33 -14.20
CA PHE A 128 -3.20 9.00 -13.96
C PHE A 128 -3.63 9.36 -12.54
N LEU A 129 -2.79 9.06 -11.54
CA LEU A 129 -3.06 9.41 -10.14
C LEU A 129 -3.18 10.93 -9.95
N HIS A 130 -2.34 11.70 -10.60
CA HIS A 130 -2.41 13.15 -10.61
C HIS A 130 -3.73 13.65 -11.20
N ASP A 131 -4.14 13.11 -12.36
CA ASP A 131 -5.41 13.47 -13.01
C ASP A 131 -6.62 13.12 -12.15
N VAL A 132 -6.61 11.93 -11.51
CA VAL A 132 -7.66 11.49 -10.60
C VAL A 132 -7.78 12.43 -9.40
N SER A 133 -6.64 12.80 -8.81
CA SER A 133 -6.62 13.72 -7.66
C SER A 133 -7.19 15.09 -7.99
N LEU A 134 -6.78 15.67 -9.13
CA LEU A 134 -7.28 16.96 -9.59
C LEU A 134 -8.80 16.94 -9.82
N THR A 135 -9.30 15.90 -10.45
CA THR A 135 -10.71 15.79 -10.83
C THR A 135 -11.61 15.48 -9.63
N SER A 136 -11.21 14.57 -8.77
CA SER A 136 -12.02 14.10 -7.62
C SER A 136 -11.90 14.95 -6.38
N GLY A 137 -10.81 15.68 -6.22
CA GLY A 137 -10.47 16.39 -4.98
C GLY A 137 -9.97 15.46 -3.86
N VAL A 138 -9.74 14.18 -4.15
CA VAL A 138 -9.11 13.24 -3.21
C VAL A 138 -7.60 13.43 -3.26
N ASN A 139 -6.96 13.61 -2.10
CA ASN A 139 -5.49 13.59 -2.04
C ASN A 139 -5.00 12.18 -2.36
N ILE A 140 -3.96 12.07 -3.19
CA ILE A 140 -3.35 10.79 -3.51
C ILE A 140 -1.85 10.85 -3.22
N VAL A 141 -1.36 9.88 -2.47
CA VAL A 141 0.06 9.70 -2.16
C VAL A 141 0.55 8.49 -2.93
N ALA A 142 1.52 8.67 -3.81
CA ALA A 142 2.09 7.59 -4.64
C ALA A 142 3.31 6.95 -3.98
N GLY A 143 3.64 5.74 -4.40
CA GLY A 143 4.71 4.92 -3.85
C GLY A 143 5.93 4.76 -4.77
N ALA A 144 7.12 4.94 -4.21
CA ALA A 144 8.40 4.67 -4.84
C ALA A 144 8.92 3.28 -4.42
N GLY A 145 9.79 2.70 -5.24
CA GLY A 145 10.45 1.44 -4.93
C GLY A 145 9.95 0.27 -5.75
N TYR A 146 10.24 -0.95 -5.29
CA TYR A 146 10.12 -2.16 -6.09
C TYR A 146 9.22 -3.19 -5.43
N TYR A 147 8.34 -3.81 -6.23
CA TYR A 147 7.49 -4.91 -5.80
C TYR A 147 8.23 -6.25 -5.83
N LEU A 148 7.53 -7.37 -5.91
CA LEU A 148 8.10 -8.71 -5.84
C LEU A 148 9.11 -9.00 -6.97
N THR A 149 10.11 -9.81 -6.68
CA THR A 149 11.09 -10.31 -7.66
C THR A 149 10.41 -10.86 -8.92
N ALA A 150 9.36 -11.64 -8.76
CA ALA A 150 8.64 -12.27 -9.88
C ALA A 150 7.99 -11.28 -10.85
N THR A 151 7.77 -10.03 -10.43
CA THR A 151 7.16 -8.99 -11.26
C THR A 151 8.20 -8.12 -11.98
N GLN A 152 9.48 -8.28 -11.69
CA GLN A 152 10.54 -7.40 -12.20
C GLN A 152 11.14 -7.91 -13.51
N LYS A 153 11.55 -6.96 -14.36
CA LYS A 153 12.31 -7.25 -15.58
C LYS A 153 13.76 -7.59 -15.25
N LYS A 154 14.43 -8.28 -16.16
CA LYS A 154 15.82 -8.78 -15.96
C LYS A 154 16.80 -7.69 -15.56
N HIS A 155 16.77 -6.51 -16.20
CA HIS A 155 17.71 -5.44 -15.88
C HIS A 155 17.45 -4.85 -14.48
N THR A 156 16.21 -4.80 -14.03
CA THR A 156 15.84 -4.34 -12.69
C THR A 156 16.38 -5.27 -11.62
N LEU A 157 16.33 -6.58 -11.86
CA LEU A 157 16.88 -7.59 -10.94
C LEU A 157 18.40 -7.46 -10.73
N GLY A 158 19.10 -6.85 -11.68
CA GLY A 158 20.55 -6.59 -11.60
C GLY A 158 20.95 -5.29 -10.90
N LEU A 159 19.98 -4.47 -10.45
CA LEU A 159 20.29 -3.21 -9.78
C LEU A 159 21.00 -3.42 -8.44
N SER A 160 21.97 -2.57 -8.15
CA SER A 160 22.62 -2.50 -6.84
C SER A 160 21.73 -1.78 -5.83
N VAL A 161 22.01 -1.93 -4.54
CA VAL A 161 21.36 -1.16 -3.47
C VAL A 161 21.48 0.34 -3.72
N GLU A 162 22.66 0.81 -4.15
CA GLU A 162 22.90 2.23 -4.44
C GLU A 162 22.06 2.75 -5.60
N GLU A 163 21.93 1.96 -6.68
CA GLU A 163 21.09 2.30 -7.83
C GLU A 163 19.62 2.35 -7.46
N MET A 164 19.14 1.39 -6.65
CA MET A 164 17.78 1.39 -6.12
C MET A 164 17.52 2.63 -5.25
N SER A 165 18.41 2.91 -4.31
CA SER A 165 18.29 4.06 -3.41
C SER A 165 18.27 5.39 -4.17
N LYS A 166 19.09 5.51 -5.22
CA LYS A 166 19.12 6.69 -6.09
C LYS A 166 17.79 6.89 -6.83
N SER A 167 17.22 5.82 -7.38
CA SER A 167 15.93 5.84 -8.06
C SER A 167 14.80 6.24 -7.13
N ILE A 168 14.75 5.65 -5.94
CA ILE A 168 13.74 5.97 -4.92
C ILE A 168 13.87 7.43 -4.48
N THR A 169 15.08 7.90 -4.21
CA THR A 169 15.35 9.29 -3.82
C THR A 169 14.87 10.28 -4.88
N ARG A 170 15.13 9.99 -6.15
CA ARG A 170 14.66 10.82 -7.26
C ARG A 170 13.14 10.93 -7.27
N ASP A 171 12.42 9.82 -7.15
CA ASP A 171 10.96 9.79 -7.19
C ASP A 171 10.32 10.58 -6.04
N LEU A 172 10.99 10.62 -4.88
CA LEU A 172 10.51 11.33 -3.69
C LEU A 172 10.89 12.82 -3.67
N THR A 173 12.00 13.20 -4.30
CA THR A 173 12.58 14.55 -4.13
C THR A 173 12.62 15.40 -5.39
N ILE A 174 12.65 14.78 -6.56
CA ILE A 174 12.78 15.46 -7.85
C ILE A 174 11.51 15.28 -8.68
N GLY A 175 11.14 14.04 -8.96
CA GLY A 175 9.98 13.65 -9.77
C GLY A 175 10.19 12.29 -10.40
N CYS A 176 9.09 11.68 -10.80
CA CYS A 176 9.09 10.37 -11.44
C CYS A 176 9.55 10.50 -12.90
N GLU A 177 10.24 9.48 -13.40
CA GLU A 177 10.72 9.48 -14.79
C GLU A 177 9.55 9.57 -15.79
N GLU A 178 8.46 8.85 -15.52
CA GLU A 178 7.25 8.81 -16.35
C GLU A 178 6.39 10.09 -16.28
N ALA A 179 6.60 10.92 -15.27
CA ALA A 179 5.93 12.22 -15.08
C ALA A 179 6.80 13.12 -14.19
N PRO A 180 7.76 13.88 -14.78
CA PRO A 180 8.78 14.60 -14.02
C PRO A 180 8.27 15.64 -13.02
N ASP A 181 7.05 16.12 -13.19
CA ASP A 181 6.44 17.08 -12.27
C ASP A 181 5.70 16.43 -11.09
N VAL A 182 5.63 15.10 -11.05
CA VAL A 182 4.93 14.34 -10.03
C VAL A 182 5.93 13.62 -9.13
N LYS A 183 5.77 13.76 -7.82
CA LYS A 183 6.60 13.07 -6.81
C LYS A 183 5.79 12.01 -6.09
N CYS A 184 6.49 10.92 -5.72
CA CYS A 184 5.98 9.98 -4.74
C CYS A 184 6.06 10.56 -3.34
N GLY A 185 5.23 10.06 -2.42
CA GLY A 185 5.19 10.52 -1.03
C GLY A 185 5.58 9.46 -0.01
N ILE A 186 5.69 8.20 -0.42
CA ILE A 186 6.15 7.09 0.42
C ILE A 186 7.10 6.18 -0.37
N ILE A 187 7.85 5.38 0.34
CA ILE A 187 8.50 4.17 -0.20
C ILE A 187 7.55 3.00 0.03
N GLY A 188 7.13 2.33 -1.02
CA GLY A 188 6.27 1.16 -0.93
C GLY A 188 4.96 1.31 -1.71
N GLU A 189 4.34 0.21 -1.89
CA GLU A 189 4.50 -1.13 -1.30
C GLU A 189 5.81 -1.81 -1.77
N ILE A 190 6.71 -2.12 -0.85
CA ILE A 190 7.92 -2.89 -1.13
C ILE A 190 7.56 -4.37 -1.04
N GLY A 191 7.72 -5.08 -2.14
CA GLY A 191 7.34 -6.48 -2.25
C GLY A 191 8.36 -7.43 -1.66
N CYS A 192 7.89 -8.31 -0.78
CA CYS A 192 8.71 -9.33 -0.15
C CYS A 192 8.03 -10.70 -0.25
N SER A 193 8.80 -11.69 -0.67
CA SER A 193 8.40 -13.11 -0.70
C SER A 193 8.85 -13.79 0.59
N TRP A 194 8.47 -15.05 0.76
CA TRP A 194 9.01 -15.87 1.84
C TRP A 194 9.44 -17.24 1.29
N PRO A 195 10.69 -17.65 1.48
CA PRO A 195 11.81 -16.82 1.96
C PRO A 195 12.13 -15.66 1.01
N LEU A 196 12.83 -14.66 1.52
CA LEU A 196 13.23 -13.50 0.71
C LEU A 196 14.20 -13.89 -0.40
N TYR A 197 14.00 -13.33 -1.61
CA TYR A 197 15.00 -13.36 -2.68
C TYR A 197 16.08 -12.31 -2.45
N ASP A 198 17.26 -12.50 -3.03
CA ASP A 198 18.37 -11.54 -2.90
C ASP A 198 17.98 -10.13 -3.38
N PHE A 199 17.23 -10.02 -4.46
CA PHE A 199 16.71 -8.75 -4.95
C PHE A 199 15.86 -8.03 -3.89
N GLU A 200 15.00 -8.78 -3.20
CA GLU A 200 14.13 -8.22 -2.15
C GLU A 200 14.91 -7.79 -0.92
N ARG A 201 15.95 -8.52 -0.53
CA ARG A 201 16.87 -8.11 0.54
C ARG A 201 17.54 -6.77 0.22
N LYS A 202 18.02 -6.61 -1.02
CA LYS A 202 18.59 -5.35 -1.51
C LYS A 202 17.56 -4.22 -1.51
N SER A 203 16.33 -4.51 -1.94
CA SER A 203 15.23 -3.55 -1.98
C SER A 203 14.86 -3.05 -0.58
N ILE A 204 14.80 -3.94 0.41
CA ILE A 204 14.57 -3.57 1.81
C ILE A 204 15.73 -2.71 2.34
N GLN A 205 16.96 -3.10 2.06
CA GLN A 205 18.15 -2.33 2.45
C GLN A 205 18.15 -0.94 1.84
N ALA A 206 17.91 -0.83 0.54
CA ALA A 206 17.81 0.46 -0.15
C ALA A 206 16.70 1.34 0.43
N SER A 207 15.57 0.73 0.78
CA SER A 207 14.45 1.42 1.42
C SER A 207 14.83 1.96 2.80
N GLY A 208 15.54 1.20 3.61
CA GLY A 208 16.01 1.62 4.92
C GLY A 208 17.03 2.74 4.84
N GLU A 209 18.01 2.64 3.96
CA GLU A 209 19.03 3.68 3.75
C GLU A 209 18.40 4.99 3.24
N THR A 210 17.47 4.90 2.31
CA THR A 210 16.77 6.08 1.77
C THR A 210 15.87 6.71 2.83
N GLN A 211 15.17 5.89 3.61
CA GLN A 211 14.33 6.39 4.71
C GLN A 211 15.16 7.15 5.74
N GLU A 212 16.30 6.62 6.14
CA GLU A 212 17.21 7.30 7.07
C GLU A 212 17.64 8.66 6.53
N SER A 213 17.95 8.74 5.25
CA SER A 213 18.37 9.97 4.59
C SER A 213 17.26 11.01 4.49
N LEU A 214 16.03 10.61 4.14
CA LEU A 214 14.94 11.53 3.79
C LEU A 214 13.89 11.71 4.89
N GLY A 215 13.78 10.77 5.83
CA GLY A 215 12.71 10.79 6.83
C GLY A 215 11.33 10.51 6.26
N CYS A 216 11.24 9.83 5.13
CA CYS A 216 9.99 9.51 4.45
C CYS A 216 9.27 8.31 5.09
N PRO A 217 7.96 8.16 4.84
CA PRO A 217 7.20 6.96 5.22
C PRO A 217 7.62 5.76 4.39
N VAL A 218 7.56 4.56 4.99
CA VAL A 218 7.87 3.29 4.31
C VAL A 218 6.80 2.26 4.62
N MET A 219 6.42 1.45 3.63
CA MET A 219 5.45 0.37 3.75
C MET A 219 5.97 -0.91 3.09
N PHE A 220 5.82 -2.04 3.77
CA PHE A 220 6.27 -3.35 3.30
C PHE A 220 5.10 -4.32 3.14
N HIS A 221 5.16 -5.09 2.04
CA HIS A 221 4.33 -6.25 1.75
C HIS A 221 5.10 -7.51 2.17
N PRO A 222 4.78 -8.16 3.29
CA PRO A 222 5.47 -9.37 3.73
C PRO A 222 5.02 -10.59 2.94
N GLY A 223 5.90 -11.58 2.83
CA GLY A 223 5.53 -12.91 2.39
C GLY A 223 4.51 -13.56 3.35
N ARG A 224 3.86 -14.61 2.89
CA ARG A 224 2.74 -15.25 3.59
C ARG A 224 3.24 -16.29 4.60
N HIS A 225 3.96 -15.79 5.61
CA HIS A 225 4.53 -16.58 6.69
C HIS A 225 4.64 -15.72 7.95
N PRO A 226 4.31 -16.22 9.15
CA PRO A 226 4.31 -15.41 10.37
C PRO A 226 5.68 -14.84 10.75
N ASP A 227 6.78 -15.44 10.29
CA ASP A 227 8.14 -14.95 10.55
C ASP A 227 8.61 -13.88 9.54
N ALA A 228 7.88 -13.69 8.45
CA ALA A 228 8.27 -12.75 7.38
C ALA A 228 8.33 -11.28 7.86
N PRO A 229 7.36 -10.76 8.63
CA PRO A 229 7.41 -9.38 9.10
C PRO A 229 8.64 -9.05 9.93
N GLU A 230 9.05 -9.93 10.82
CA GLU A 230 10.22 -9.69 11.70
C GLU A 230 11.54 -9.70 10.93
N GLU A 231 11.67 -10.54 9.90
CA GLU A 231 12.86 -10.55 9.03
C GLU A 231 12.98 -9.25 8.23
N ILE A 232 11.88 -8.74 7.70
CA ILE A 232 11.84 -7.44 7.02
C ILE A 232 12.23 -6.32 7.99
N PHE A 233 11.64 -6.32 9.17
CA PHE A 233 11.96 -5.37 10.25
C PHE A 233 13.46 -5.36 10.55
N ARG A 234 14.06 -6.53 10.68
CA ARG A 234 15.48 -6.66 10.96
C ARG A 234 16.36 -6.03 9.88
N ILE A 235 16.14 -6.36 8.62
CA ILE A 235 16.93 -5.83 7.49
C ILE A 235 16.75 -4.32 7.37
N TYR A 236 15.52 -3.83 7.48
CA TYR A 236 15.20 -2.40 7.41
C TYR A 236 15.88 -1.59 8.51
N THR A 237 15.80 -2.05 9.75
CA THR A 237 16.40 -1.34 10.90
C THR A 237 17.92 -1.43 10.88
N GLU A 238 18.51 -2.56 10.50
CA GLU A 238 19.96 -2.70 10.31
C GLU A 238 20.49 -1.77 9.22
N ALA A 239 19.69 -1.45 8.21
CA ALA A 239 20.05 -0.49 7.17
C ALA A 239 19.89 0.98 7.59
N GLY A 240 19.45 1.25 8.81
CA GLY A 240 19.26 2.60 9.36
C GLY A 240 17.83 3.13 9.31
N GLY A 241 16.87 2.32 8.87
CA GLY A 241 15.46 2.72 8.79
C GLY A 241 14.86 3.00 10.17
N ASP A 242 14.06 4.07 10.25
CA ASP A 242 13.35 4.46 11.47
C ASP A 242 12.07 3.63 11.64
N ILE A 243 11.98 2.95 12.76
CA ILE A 243 10.80 2.14 13.15
C ILE A 243 9.51 2.97 13.13
N LYS A 244 9.59 4.22 13.55
CA LYS A 244 8.44 5.14 13.66
C LYS A 244 7.83 5.51 12.30
N LYS A 245 8.53 5.26 11.20
CA LYS A 245 8.08 5.53 9.84
C LYS A 245 7.75 4.26 9.06
N MET A 246 7.84 3.11 9.70
CA MET A 246 7.63 1.82 9.07
C MET A 246 6.20 1.32 9.27
N VAL A 247 5.56 0.91 8.17
CA VAL A 247 4.30 0.16 8.17
C VAL A 247 4.57 -1.27 7.72
N MET A 248 4.10 -2.23 8.50
CA MET A 248 3.99 -3.62 8.06
C MET A 248 2.56 -3.87 7.58
N GLY A 249 2.41 -4.12 6.28
CA GLY A 249 1.12 -4.41 5.66
C GLY A 249 0.67 -5.85 5.83
N HIS A 250 -0.55 -6.13 5.43
CA HIS A 250 -1.13 -7.48 5.32
C HIS A 250 -1.05 -8.32 6.59
N LEU A 251 -1.08 -7.69 7.76
CA LEU A 251 -1.00 -8.43 9.03
C LEU A 251 -2.22 -9.33 9.25
N ASP A 252 -3.35 -8.97 8.69
CA ASP A 252 -4.58 -9.76 8.74
C ASP A 252 -4.43 -11.16 8.13
N ARG A 253 -3.58 -11.33 7.10
CA ARG A 253 -3.30 -12.65 6.49
C ARG A 253 -1.95 -13.25 6.90
N THR A 254 -1.12 -12.52 7.65
CA THR A 254 0.27 -12.93 7.90
C THR A 254 0.49 -13.42 9.33
N ILE A 255 -0.04 -12.72 10.33
CA ILE A 255 0.10 -13.10 11.74
C ILE A 255 -1.29 -13.38 12.32
N LEU A 256 -1.66 -14.66 12.39
CA LEU A 256 -2.98 -15.08 12.84
C LEU A 256 -3.07 -15.35 14.34
N ASP A 257 -1.96 -15.75 14.96
CA ASP A 257 -1.87 -15.97 16.40
C ASP A 257 -1.85 -14.65 17.16
N LEU A 258 -2.74 -14.47 18.13
CA LEU A 258 -2.89 -13.23 18.88
C LEU A 258 -1.67 -12.87 19.71
N THR A 259 -1.00 -13.88 20.31
CA THR A 259 0.23 -13.66 21.10
C THR A 259 1.36 -13.18 20.19
N ALA A 260 1.56 -13.83 19.04
CA ALA A 260 2.55 -13.44 18.06
C ALA A 260 2.27 -12.04 17.48
N LEU A 261 1.01 -11.67 17.29
CA LEU A 261 0.60 -10.35 16.83
C LEU A 261 1.04 -9.25 17.82
N VAL A 262 0.79 -9.45 19.11
CA VAL A 262 1.18 -8.49 20.15
C VAL A 262 2.72 -8.41 20.26
N GLU A 263 3.42 -9.53 20.16
CA GLU A 263 4.90 -9.55 20.15
C GLU A 263 5.44 -8.73 18.98
N PHE A 264 4.89 -8.90 17.78
CA PHE A 264 5.28 -8.10 16.62
C PHE A 264 4.95 -6.61 16.81
N ALA A 265 3.75 -6.28 17.25
CA ALA A 265 3.33 -4.90 17.50
C ALA A 265 4.25 -4.20 18.53
N SER A 266 4.78 -4.95 19.49
CA SER A 266 5.72 -4.45 20.52
C SER A 266 7.05 -3.97 19.95
N LEU A 267 7.39 -4.32 18.70
CA LEU A 267 8.57 -3.79 18.02
C LEU A 267 8.42 -2.28 17.69
N GLY A 268 7.19 -1.76 17.64
CA GLY A 268 6.91 -0.33 17.49
C GLY A 268 6.57 0.15 16.08
N THR A 269 6.42 -0.76 15.11
CA THR A 269 5.97 -0.40 13.77
C THR A 269 4.48 -0.11 13.74
N TYR A 270 4.02 0.59 12.70
CA TYR A 270 2.59 0.60 12.38
C TYR A 270 2.15 -0.78 11.92
N CYS A 271 0.98 -1.20 12.41
CA CYS A 271 0.35 -2.47 12.10
C CYS A 271 -0.84 -2.21 11.17
N GLU A 272 -0.77 -2.71 9.93
CA GLU A 272 -1.80 -2.44 8.93
C GLU A 272 -2.68 -3.65 8.69
N TYR A 273 -3.97 -3.46 8.93
CA TYR A 273 -5.07 -4.37 8.56
C TYR A 273 -5.68 -3.82 7.28
N ASP A 274 -5.22 -4.31 6.14
CA ASP A 274 -5.43 -3.69 4.84
C ASP A 274 -6.17 -4.55 3.82
N LEU A 275 -6.80 -5.62 4.26
CA LEU A 275 -7.53 -6.54 3.38
C LEU A 275 -9.04 -6.54 3.66
N PHE A 276 -9.58 -5.48 4.27
CA PHE A 276 -11.01 -5.36 4.52
C PHE A 276 -11.82 -5.56 3.25
N GLY A 277 -12.85 -6.39 3.33
CA GLY A 277 -13.70 -6.78 2.22
C GLY A 277 -13.29 -8.08 1.53
N ILE A 278 -12.08 -8.59 1.77
CA ILE A 278 -11.66 -9.90 1.25
C ILE A 278 -12.17 -10.99 2.18
N GLU A 279 -13.17 -11.72 1.73
CA GLU A 279 -13.77 -12.87 2.43
C GLU A 279 -13.97 -14.00 1.43
N THR A 280 -12.98 -14.88 1.30
CA THR A 280 -13.00 -16.01 0.37
C THR A 280 -13.02 -17.34 1.13
N SER A 281 -13.61 -18.38 0.51
CA SER A 281 -13.65 -19.71 1.10
C SER A 281 -12.27 -20.37 1.19
N HIS A 282 -11.36 -19.98 0.29
CA HIS A 282 -9.97 -20.42 0.30
C HIS A 282 -9.09 -19.29 -0.27
N TYR A 283 -7.87 -19.23 0.18
CA TYR A 283 -6.91 -18.23 -0.29
C TYR A 283 -5.98 -18.85 -1.34
N GLN A 284 -6.19 -18.48 -2.61
CA GLN A 284 -5.47 -19.08 -3.74
C GLN A 284 -3.95 -18.89 -3.70
N LEU A 285 -3.47 -17.77 -3.14
CA LEU A 285 -2.04 -17.41 -3.15
C LEU A 285 -1.22 -18.15 -2.09
N GLU A 286 -1.88 -18.66 -1.06
CA GLU A 286 -1.30 -19.49 -0.02
C GLU A 286 -2.41 -20.30 0.65
N THR A 287 -2.61 -21.53 0.16
CA THR A 287 -3.76 -22.36 0.56
C THR A 287 -3.71 -22.83 2.01
N SER A 288 -2.57 -22.72 2.69
CA SER A 288 -2.42 -23.01 4.12
C SER A 288 -2.90 -21.86 5.02
N VAL A 289 -3.20 -20.70 4.46
CA VAL A 289 -3.70 -19.52 5.19
C VAL A 289 -5.21 -19.43 5.03
N ASP A 290 -5.93 -19.36 6.16
CA ASP A 290 -7.34 -19.02 6.17
C ASP A 290 -7.49 -17.50 6.25
N MET A 291 -7.93 -16.89 5.14
CA MET A 291 -8.18 -15.45 5.10
C MET A 291 -9.26 -15.08 6.13
N PRO A 292 -8.98 -14.17 7.08
CA PRO A 292 -9.98 -13.80 8.07
C PRO A 292 -11.15 -13.05 7.45
N SER A 293 -12.31 -13.14 8.10
CA SER A 293 -13.45 -12.26 7.80
C SER A 293 -13.22 -10.85 8.35
N ASP A 294 -14.02 -9.89 7.89
CA ASP A 294 -13.99 -8.53 8.45
C ASP A 294 -14.28 -8.52 9.95
N ALA A 295 -15.17 -9.40 10.42
CA ALA A 295 -15.45 -9.55 11.85
C ALA A 295 -14.22 -9.97 12.65
N GLN A 296 -13.44 -10.89 12.10
CA GLN A 296 -12.18 -11.33 12.72
C GLN A 296 -11.11 -10.24 12.67
N ARG A 297 -11.05 -9.45 11.60
CA ARG A 297 -10.17 -8.28 11.53
C ARG A 297 -10.48 -7.28 12.63
N VAL A 298 -11.74 -6.97 12.83
CA VAL A 298 -12.20 -6.08 13.92
C VAL A 298 -11.83 -6.63 15.29
N GLN A 299 -12.02 -7.93 15.52
CA GLN A 299 -11.62 -8.58 16.79
C GLN A 299 -10.11 -8.44 17.06
N ARG A 300 -9.28 -8.66 16.05
CA ARG A 300 -7.82 -8.55 16.18
C ARG A 300 -7.36 -7.12 16.39
N ILE A 301 -7.97 -6.18 15.71
CA ILE A 301 -7.75 -4.75 15.92
C ILE A 301 -8.10 -4.37 17.36
N LYS A 302 -9.26 -4.82 17.85
CA LYS A 302 -9.68 -4.58 19.24
C LYS A 302 -8.67 -5.19 20.23
N HIS A 303 -8.15 -6.37 19.96
CA HIS A 303 -7.11 -6.99 20.77
C HIS A 303 -5.84 -6.14 20.84
N LEU A 304 -5.41 -5.56 19.73
CA LEU A 304 -4.29 -4.62 19.70
C LEU A 304 -4.58 -3.35 20.50
N VAL A 305 -5.78 -2.80 20.38
CA VAL A 305 -6.21 -1.62 21.16
C VAL A 305 -6.20 -1.92 22.64
N ASP A 306 -6.74 -3.06 23.07
CA ASP A 306 -6.78 -3.51 24.46
C ASP A 306 -5.36 -3.73 25.05
N ASN A 307 -4.38 -3.96 24.19
CA ASN A 307 -2.96 -4.07 24.58
C ASN A 307 -2.15 -2.77 24.39
N GLY A 308 -2.80 -1.65 24.13
CA GLY A 308 -2.19 -0.32 24.10
C GLY A 308 -1.61 0.12 22.77
N PHE A 309 -1.96 -0.51 21.65
CA PHE A 309 -1.41 -0.20 20.32
C PHE A 309 -2.32 0.67 19.43
N GLU A 310 -3.31 1.34 20.00
CA GLU A 310 -4.28 2.15 19.21
C GLU A 310 -3.63 3.23 18.33
N ASP A 311 -2.46 3.76 18.73
CA ASP A 311 -1.74 4.79 17.98
C ASP A 311 -0.91 4.23 16.81
N LYS A 312 -0.89 2.92 16.62
CA LYS A 312 -0.08 2.22 15.63
C LYS A 312 -0.88 1.39 14.63
N ILE A 313 -2.19 1.55 14.59
CA ILE A 313 -3.07 0.78 13.70
C ILE A 313 -3.47 1.63 12.50
N LEU A 314 -3.36 1.03 11.32
CA LEU A 314 -3.83 1.56 10.04
C LEU A 314 -4.78 0.56 9.39
N ILE A 315 -5.76 1.05 8.63
CA ILE A 315 -6.77 0.21 7.97
C ILE A 315 -6.98 0.61 6.51
N ALA A 316 -7.22 -0.38 5.66
CA ALA A 316 -7.45 -0.20 4.23
C ALA A 316 -8.11 -1.45 3.62
N HIS A 317 -8.36 -1.42 2.30
CA HIS A 317 -8.97 -2.55 1.57
C HIS A 317 -7.97 -3.31 0.72
N ASP A 318 -6.90 -2.65 0.26
CA ASP A 318 -6.02 -3.18 -0.77
C ASP A 318 -6.83 -3.66 -2.00
N ILE A 319 -7.65 -2.76 -2.54
CA ILE A 319 -8.38 -3.06 -3.77
C ILE A 319 -7.36 -3.14 -4.92
N HIS A 320 -7.16 -4.35 -5.44
CA HIS A 320 -6.17 -4.63 -6.48
C HIS A 320 -6.74 -5.49 -7.62
N THR A 321 -8.03 -5.74 -7.62
CA THR A 321 -8.74 -6.55 -8.60
C THR A 321 -10.08 -5.91 -8.97
N LEU A 322 -10.57 -6.18 -10.19
CA LEU A 322 -11.81 -5.57 -10.70
C LEU A 322 -13.04 -5.92 -9.86
N HIS A 323 -13.16 -7.19 -9.43
CA HIS A 323 -14.35 -7.67 -8.74
C HIS A 323 -14.63 -6.95 -7.40
N ARG A 324 -13.70 -6.14 -6.94
CA ARG A 324 -13.85 -5.37 -5.70
C ARG A 324 -14.33 -3.93 -5.95
N LEU A 325 -14.38 -3.49 -7.21
CA LEU A 325 -14.96 -2.21 -7.61
C LEU A 325 -16.49 -2.33 -7.76
N GLU A 326 -17.24 -1.30 -7.38
CA GLU A 326 -18.71 -1.31 -7.49
C GLU A 326 -19.20 -1.57 -8.90
N ALA A 327 -18.53 -1.00 -9.91
CA ALA A 327 -18.87 -1.21 -11.33
C ALA A 327 -18.82 -2.69 -11.76
N TYR A 328 -18.08 -3.52 -11.02
CA TYR A 328 -17.93 -4.96 -11.30
C TYR A 328 -18.54 -5.82 -10.18
N GLY A 329 -19.44 -5.25 -9.39
CA GLY A 329 -20.18 -5.97 -8.37
C GLY A 329 -19.47 -6.09 -7.02
N GLY A 330 -18.42 -5.29 -6.78
CA GLY A 330 -17.68 -5.27 -5.52
C GLY A 330 -18.20 -4.25 -4.53
N HIS A 331 -17.51 -4.20 -3.37
CA HIS A 331 -17.90 -3.30 -2.27
C HIS A 331 -17.43 -1.85 -2.44
N GLY A 332 -16.43 -1.61 -3.32
CA GLY A 332 -15.87 -0.28 -3.55
C GLY A 332 -15.04 0.28 -2.40
N PHE A 333 -14.54 1.51 -2.59
CA PHE A 333 -13.65 2.19 -1.63
C PHE A 333 -14.38 2.79 -0.41
N CYS A 334 -15.71 2.78 -0.40
CA CYS A 334 -16.50 3.28 0.73
C CYS A 334 -16.82 2.21 1.78
N HIS A 335 -16.42 0.96 1.57
CA HIS A 335 -16.78 -0.15 2.45
C HIS A 335 -16.37 0.07 3.91
N ILE A 336 -15.12 0.46 4.16
CA ILE A 336 -14.65 0.75 5.52
C ILE A 336 -15.51 1.85 6.15
N LEU A 337 -15.70 2.97 5.46
CA LEU A 337 -16.41 4.13 6.02
C LEU A 337 -17.89 3.85 6.28
N LYS A 338 -18.55 3.11 5.39
CA LYS A 338 -19.99 2.82 5.48
C LYS A 338 -20.33 1.61 6.35
N ASN A 339 -19.51 0.55 6.29
CA ASN A 339 -19.85 -0.73 6.88
C ASN A 339 -18.94 -1.12 8.06
N ILE A 340 -17.65 -0.86 7.96
CA ILE A 340 -16.69 -1.30 8.98
C ILE A 340 -16.64 -0.35 10.16
N VAL A 341 -16.67 0.95 9.94
CA VAL A 341 -16.72 1.92 11.05
C VAL A 341 -17.93 1.66 11.97
N PRO A 342 -19.17 1.54 11.47
CA PRO A 342 -20.30 1.16 12.33
C PRO A 342 -20.09 -0.16 13.06
N LYS A 343 -19.51 -1.16 12.39
CA LYS A 343 -19.20 -2.45 13.01
C LYS A 343 -18.20 -2.33 14.14
N MET A 344 -17.16 -1.53 13.97
CA MET A 344 -16.17 -1.26 15.01
C MET A 344 -16.81 -0.64 16.26
N LEU A 345 -17.70 0.34 16.05
CA LEU A 345 -18.43 0.98 17.14
C LEU A 345 -19.33 -0.02 17.88
N ASP A 346 -20.04 -0.88 17.16
CA ASP A 346 -20.88 -1.94 17.74
C ASP A 346 -20.07 -2.98 18.53
N ARG A 347 -18.80 -3.16 18.22
CA ARG A 347 -17.90 -4.11 18.86
C ARG A 347 -17.06 -3.51 19.99
N GLY A 348 -17.37 -2.30 20.41
CA GLY A 348 -16.79 -1.68 21.59
C GLY A 348 -15.58 -0.78 21.36
N LEU A 349 -15.23 -0.48 20.09
CA LEU A 349 -14.28 0.59 19.77
C LEU A 349 -15.02 1.93 19.82
N THR A 350 -14.34 2.96 20.34
CA THR A 350 -14.92 4.30 20.40
C THR A 350 -14.70 5.07 19.09
N GLN A 351 -15.50 6.08 18.83
CA GLN A 351 -15.29 6.96 17.67
C GLN A 351 -13.92 7.61 17.71
N GLU A 352 -13.45 8.00 18.88
CA GLU A 352 -12.11 8.58 19.07
C GLU A 352 -11.00 7.61 18.63
N VAL A 353 -11.09 6.35 19.01
CA VAL A 353 -10.13 5.32 18.61
C VAL A 353 -10.20 5.04 17.11
N VAL A 354 -11.38 4.91 16.53
CA VAL A 354 -11.57 4.70 15.09
C VAL A 354 -11.02 5.88 14.29
N ASP A 355 -11.21 7.11 14.77
CA ASP A 355 -10.64 8.31 14.14
C ASP A 355 -9.10 8.29 14.15
N LYS A 356 -8.48 7.67 15.14
CA LYS A 356 -7.02 7.45 15.12
C LYS A 356 -6.60 6.60 13.93
N PHE A 357 -7.30 5.52 13.64
CA PHE A 357 -6.96 4.63 12.52
C PHE A 357 -7.06 5.32 11.17
N LEU A 358 -8.00 6.24 11.02
CA LEU A 358 -8.32 6.89 9.74
C LEU A 358 -7.72 8.29 9.59
N ILE A 359 -7.42 8.97 10.68
CA ILE A 359 -6.99 10.39 10.63
C ILE A 359 -5.63 10.57 11.29
N SER A 360 -5.52 10.35 12.60
CA SER A 360 -4.32 10.69 13.37
C SER A 360 -3.12 9.82 13.01
N ASN A 361 -3.30 8.52 12.95
CA ASN A 361 -2.23 7.57 12.64
C ASN A 361 -1.71 7.74 11.21
N PRO A 362 -2.58 7.83 10.18
CA PRO A 362 -2.13 8.13 8.83
C PRO A 362 -1.36 9.44 8.73
N SER A 363 -1.84 10.51 9.38
CA SER A 363 -1.18 11.82 9.37
C SER A 363 0.21 11.76 9.99
N SER A 364 0.35 11.06 11.12
CA SER A 364 1.64 10.88 11.79
C SER A 364 2.61 10.07 10.94
N TRP A 365 2.14 9.01 10.31
CA TRP A 365 2.96 8.17 9.45
C TRP A 365 3.42 8.88 8.18
N LEU A 366 2.49 9.57 7.49
CA LEU A 366 2.74 10.17 6.17
C LEU A 366 3.61 11.42 6.23
N SER A 367 3.73 12.08 7.38
CA SER A 367 4.56 13.28 7.55
C SER A 367 6.04 12.93 7.48
N PHE A 368 6.80 13.69 6.69
CA PHE A 368 8.26 13.55 6.66
C PHE A 368 8.86 14.03 7.98
N SER A 369 9.80 13.25 8.52
CA SER A 369 10.46 13.56 9.79
C SER A 369 11.73 14.42 9.64
N LYS A 370 12.20 14.59 8.41
CA LYS A 370 13.41 15.36 8.10
C LYS A 370 13.18 16.39 6.99
#